data_4b216fb5f5a25ce1e3307599a5a8294c
#
_entry.id   4b216fb5f5a25ce1e3307599a5a8294c
#
_cell.length_a   1.000
_cell.length_b   1.000
_cell.length_c   1.000
_cell.angle_alpha   90.00
_cell.angle_beta   90.00
_cell.angle_gamma   90.00
#
_symmetry.space_group_name_H-M   'P 1'
#
loop_
_entity.id
_entity.type
_entity.pdbx_description
1 polymer ?
#
loop_
_entity_poly.entity_id
_entity_poly.type
_entity_poly.pdbx_seq_one_letter_code
_entity_poly.pdbx_strand_id
1 'polypeptide(L)'
;MFYDLSVRDFLDRAETVYPDRIAVVDEPAQPAESWGSVPYRELARRARAQAANLDALGVPVGGRVAIVSHNSARLLTSFFGVSGWGRVLVPVNFRLAAAEVRYIVEHSGAEVLMIDPELKPLLDSVTAKHVFVLGEDDDKIWGGDGEPRPWNADESATATINYTSGTTARPKGVQLTHRNLWLNATTFGLHTTLSDNDVLLHTLPMFHANGWGMPYAVTGLGGRHIVLRKVDGTEILRRVQEHGVTIMCAAPAVVTAALDGAASWDGEIPGRDRVRIVVAGAPPPTRTIERVRAELGWEFIQIYGLTETSPLVTVNRFRSEWAGLDPHEQAKLLGRAGAPALGVRVTIDTDGEVLTQSNHNLDGYWENPDETARVQEGNWFHTGDGGTFTDGYLTIADRKKDVIITGGENVSSIEVEDALNSHPAVREVAVIGIPDEKWGELVTALVVTDGTEVTADELITHCRQHLAGYKCPKRVEFLEELPRTATGKIQKFKLRQPFWEGQGRQVN
;
A
#
# COMPACT_ATOMS: atom_id res chain seq x y z
N MET A 1 1.63 29.45 -20.73
CA MET A 1 0.67 28.46 -21.27
C MET A 1 0.39 27.48 -20.16
N PHE A 2 -0.87 27.20 -19.84
CA PHE A 2 -1.29 26.25 -18.83
C PHE A 2 -1.75 24.96 -19.51
N TYR A 3 -1.53 23.82 -18.87
CA TYR A 3 -1.90 22.48 -19.35
C TYR A 3 -2.34 21.65 -18.14
N ASP A 4 -3.56 21.14 -18.20
CA ASP A 4 -4.12 20.32 -17.14
C ASP A 4 -3.50 18.92 -17.13
N LEU A 5 -2.98 18.51 -15.96
CA LEU A 5 -2.39 17.19 -15.77
C LEU A 5 -3.45 16.09 -15.83
N SER A 6 -3.13 14.99 -16.51
CA SER A 6 -4.02 13.83 -16.59
C SER A 6 -3.25 12.54 -16.37
N VAL A 7 -3.86 11.55 -15.69
CA VAL A 7 -3.27 10.21 -15.60
C VAL A 7 -3.10 9.54 -16.96
N ARG A 8 -3.82 10.00 -17.99
CA ARG A 8 -3.66 9.54 -19.37
C ARG A 8 -2.30 9.89 -19.95
N ASP A 9 -1.68 11.01 -19.55
CA ASP A 9 -0.40 11.48 -20.06
C ASP A 9 0.70 10.41 -20.00
N PHE A 10 0.67 9.57 -18.95
CA PHE A 10 1.63 8.49 -18.79
C PHE A 10 1.50 7.44 -19.89
N LEU A 11 0.27 7.04 -20.24
CA LEU A 11 0.03 6.04 -21.27
C LEU A 11 0.20 6.62 -22.68
N ASP A 12 -0.27 7.85 -22.94
CA ASP A 12 -0.11 8.54 -24.23
C ASP A 12 1.37 8.71 -24.57
N ARG A 13 2.21 9.11 -23.58
CA ARG A 13 3.65 9.17 -23.75
C ARG A 13 4.25 7.79 -24.04
N ALA A 14 3.86 6.77 -23.30
CA ALA A 14 4.41 5.43 -23.47
C ALA A 14 4.05 4.82 -24.84
N GLU A 15 2.81 5.00 -25.30
CA GLU A 15 2.39 4.58 -26.64
C GLU A 15 3.19 5.29 -27.75
N THR A 16 3.44 6.59 -27.56
CA THR A 16 4.17 7.40 -28.56
C THR A 16 5.64 7.01 -28.63
N VAL A 17 6.28 6.80 -27.47
CA VAL A 17 7.75 6.60 -27.39
C VAL A 17 8.15 5.14 -27.48
N TYR A 18 7.33 4.23 -26.94
CA TYR A 18 7.65 2.81 -26.77
C TYR A 18 6.57 1.85 -27.31
N PRO A 19 5.93 2.09 -28.47
CA PRO A 19 4.73 1.35 -28.89
C PRO A 19 4.90 -0.17 -28.91
N ASP A 20 6.07 -0.66 -29.29
CA ASP A 20 6.37 -2.09 -29.47
C ASP A 20 6.97 -2.76 -28.22
N ARG A 21 7.33 -1.95 -27.21
CA ARG A 21 7.89 -2.48 -25.98
C ARG A 21 6.79 -3.17 -25.17
N ILE A 22 7.10 -4.31 -24.56
CA ILE A 22 6.18 -5.01 -23.66
C ILE A 22 5.92 -4.11 -22.44
N ALA A 23 4.67 -3.69 -22.29
CA ALA A 23 4.18 -2.90 -21.17
C ALA A 23 3.91 -3.78 -19.95
N VAL A 24 3.20 -4.88 -20.15
CA VAL A 24 2.79 -5.79 -19.08
C VAL A 24 2.93 -7.25 -19.51
N VAL A 25 3.42 -8.07 -18.58
CA VAL A 25 3.31 -9.53 -18.62
C VAL A 25 2.26 -9.91 -17.60
N ASP A 26 1.12 -10.39 -18.09
CA ASP A 26 -0.03 -10.75 -17.26
C ASP A 26 0.22 -12.08 -16.53
N GLU A 27 -0.51 -12.30 -15.45
CA GLU A 27 -0.42 -13.55 -14.67
C GLU A 27 -0.86 -14.75 -15.52
N PRO A 28 0.00 -15.74 -15.73
CA PRO A 28 -0.36 -16.92 -16.51
C PRO A 28 -1.32 -17.86 -15.78
N ALA A 29 -1.24 -17.92 -14.44
CA ALA A 29 -2.04 -18.80 -13.61
C ALA A 29 -3.21 -18.03 -12.96
N GLN A 30 -4.22 -17.70 -13.75
CA GLN A 30 -5.43 -17.00 -13.30
C GLN A 30 -6.70 -17.61 -13.92
N PRO A 31 -7.88 -17.45 -13.28
CA PRO A 31 -9.13 -18.01 -13.80
C PRO A 31 -9.58 -17.42 -15.14
N ALA A 32 -9.38 -16.11 -15.33
CA ALA A 32 -9.59 -15.46 -16.63
C ALA A 32 -8.44 -15.81 -17.58
N GLU A 33 -8.72 -15.91 -18.88
CA GLU A 33 -7.64 -16.11 -19.86
C GLU A 33 -6.59 -15.01 -19.74
N SER A 34 -5.32 -15.40 -19.58
CA SER A 34 -4.22 -14.44 -19.46
C SER A 34 -4.03 -13.65 -20.76
N TRP A 35 -3.81 -12.36 -20.66
CA TRP A 35 -3.44 -11.57 -21.85
C TRP A 35 -2.00 -11.78 -22.29
N GLY A 36 -1.21 -12.56 -21.56
CA GLY A 36 0.19 -12.81 -21.86
C GLY A 36 1.05 -11.56 -21.84
N SER A 37 1.92 -11.39 -22.84
CA SER A 37 2.77 -10.21 -22.98
C SER A 37 2.11 -9.17 -23.86
N VAL A 38 1.73 -8.03 -23.29
CA VAL A 38 1.00 -6.97 -23.97
C VAL A 38 1.93 -5.78 -24.26
N PRO A 39 2.15 -5.35 -25.51
CA PRO A 39 2.92 -4.15 -25.81
C PRO A 39 2.13 -2.86 -25.51
N TYR A 40 2.83 -1.73 -25.39
CA TYR A 40 2.22 -0.44 -25.04
C TYR A 40 1.13 -0.01 -26.04
N ARG A 41 1.32 -0.23 -27.35
CA ARG A 41 0.28 0.06 -28.37
C ARG A 41 -1.02 -0.68 -28.10
N GLU A 42 -0.94 -1.95 -27.66
CA GLU A 42 -2.12 -2.76 -27.39
C GLU A 42 -2.73 -2.40 -26.03
N LEU A 43 -1.91 -2.09 -25.01
CA LEU A 43 -2.41 -1.57 -23.72
C LEU A 43 -3.20 -0.28 -23.93
N ALA A 44 -2.67 0.65 -24.75
CA ALA A 44 -3.32 1.91 -25.08
C ALA A 44 -4.60 1.72 -25.92
N ARG A 45 -4.58 0.81 -26.91
CA ARG A 45 -5.78 0.44 -27.68
C ARG A 45 -6.88 -0.08 -26.75
N ARG A 46 -6.55 -0.99 -25.83
CA ARG A 46 -7.53 -1.54 -24.86
C ARG A 46 -8.04 -0.48 -23.91
N ALA A 47 -7.22 0.44 -23.44
CA ALA A 47 -7.66 1.56 -22.61
C ALA A 47 -8.63 2.47 -23.36
N ARG A 48 -8.37 2.79 -24.65
CA ARG A 48 -9.30 3.55 -25.49
C ARG A 48 -10.60 2.79 -25.73
N ALA A 49 -10.51 1.50 -26.03
CA ALA A 49 -11.71 0.65 -26.21
C ALA A 49 -12.56 0.61 -24.94
N GLN A 50 -11.94 0.49 -23.77
CA GLN A 50 -12.68 0.56 -22.50
C GLN A 50 -13.42 1.88 -22.33
N ALA A 51 -12.76 3.01 -22.61
CA ALA A 51 -13.38 4.33 -22.53
C ALA A 51 -14.53 4.48 -23.53
N ALA A 52 -14.36 4.02 -24.79
CA ALA A 52 -15.40 4.03 -25.81
C ALA A 52 -16.61 3.13 -25.45
N ASN A 53 -16.35 1.95 -24.88
CA ASN A 53 -17.40 1.06 -24.43
C ASN A 53 -18.17 1.63 -23.22
N LEU A 54 -17.48 2.34 -22.31
CA LEU A 54 -18.14 3.10 -21.24
C LEU A 54 -19.00 4.23 -21.79
N ASP A 55 -18.60 4.90 -22.89
CA ASP A 55 -19.43 5.86 -23.62
C ASP A 55 -20.71 5.20 -24.18
N ALA A 56 -20.56 4.03 -24.79
CA ALA A 56 -21.69 3.27 -25.36
C ALA A 56 -22.68 2.79 -24.27
N LEU A 57 -22.19 2.46 -23.08
CA LEU A 57 -23.00 2.12 -21.90
C LEU A 57 -23.71 3.35 -21.29
N GLY A 58 -23.36 4.56 -21.73
CA GLY A 58 -23.92 5.81 -21.23
C GLY A 58 -23.34 6.25 -19.88
N VAL A 59 -22.16 5.77 -19.51
CA VAL A 59 -21.46 6.22 -18.30
C VAL A 59 -20.90 7.62 -18.54
N PRO A 60 -21.39 8.66 -17.82
CA PRO A 60 -20.95 10.04 -18.07
C PRO A 60 -19.54 10.32 -17.55
N VAL A 61 -18.99 11.49 -17.91
CA VAL A 61 -17.83 12.06 -17.20
C VAL A 61 -18.18 12.21 -15.72
N GLY A 62 -17.27 11.84 -14.83
CA GLY A 62 -17.51 11.74 -13.39
C GLY A 62 -18.29 10.48 -12.95
N GLY A 63 -18.79 9.67 -13.89
CA GLY A 63 -19.43 8.38 -13.59
C GLY A 63 -18.44 7.39 -12.99
N ARG A 64 -18.85 6.62 -11.98
CA ARG A 64 -17.97 5.69 -11.23
C ARG A 64 -18.05 4.30 -11.79
N VAL A 65 -16.86 3.69 -11.89
CA VAL A 65 -16.66 2.31 -12.37
C VAL A 65 -15.91 1.55 -11.28
N ALA A 66 -16.57 0.58 -10.64
CA ALA A 66 -15.98 -0.27 -9.63
C ALA A 66 -15.32 -1.49 -10.27
N ILE A 67 -14.17 -1.90 -9.73
CA ILE A 67 -13.49 -3.13 -10.11
C ILE A 67 -13.04 -3.89 -8.86
N VAL A 68 -13.48 -5.15 -8.75
CA VAL A 68 -13.08 -6.07 -7.67
C VAL A 68 -12.24 -7.16 -8.30
N SER A 69 -10.92 -7.03 -8.20
CA SER A 69 -9.96 -7.91 -8.87
C SER A 69 -8.69 -8.09 -8.08
N HIS A 70 -8.11 -9.26 -8.19
CA HIS A 70 -6.69 -9.47 -7.93
C HIS A 70 -5.86 -8.63 -8.90
N ASN A 71 -4.53 -8.54 -8.68
CA ASN A 71 -3.65 -7.95 -9.68
C ASN A 71 -3.82 -8.65 -11.03
N SER A 72 -4.01 -7.87 -12.09
CA SER A 72 -4.19 -8.34 -13.46
C SER A 72 -3.86 -7.23 -14.46
N ALA A 73 -3.56 -7.59 -15.69
CA ALA A 73 -3.41 -6.62 -16.78
C ALA A 73 -4.70 -5.83 -17.01
N ARG A 74 -5.87 -6.43 -16.75
CA ARG A 74 -7.20 -5.79 -16.83
C ARG A 74 -7.36 -4.66 -15.83
N LEU A 75 -6.95 -4.89 -14.57
CA LEU A 75 -6.96 -3.85 -13.53
C LEU A 75 -5.96 -2.74 -13.88
N LEU A 76 -4.74 -3.09 -14.32
CA LEU A 76 -3.75 -2.11 -14.77
C LEU A 76 -4.30 -1.23 -15.90
N THR A 77 -4.92 -1.82 -16.91
CA THR A 77 -5.53 -1.10 -18.04
C THR A 77 -6.63 -0.14 -17.57
N SER A 78 -7.42 -0.56 -16.58
CA SER A 78 -8.56 0.22 -16.08
C SER A 78 -8.15 1.50 -15.35
N PHE A 79 -6.93 1.61 -14.81
CA PHE A 79 -6.40 2.88 -14.31
C PHE A 79 -6.34 3.96 -15.39
N PHE A 80 -6.11 3.56 -16.63
CA PHE A 80 -6.06 4.46 -17.77
C PHE A 80 -7.41 4.53 -18.50
N GLY A 81 -8.02 3.39 -18.81
CA GLY A 81 -9.24 3.34 -19.61
C GLY A 81 -10.46 3.94 -18.94
N VAL A 82 -10.53 3.90 -17.62
CA VAL A 82 -11.59 4.58 -16.85
C VAL A 82 -11.23 6.04 -16.61
N SER A 83 -10.13 6.30 -15.88
CA SER A 83 -9.81 7.65 -15.42
C SER A 83 -9.30 8.55 -16.53
N GLY A 84 -8.60 8.01 -17.53
CA GLY A 84 -8.00 8.78 -18.60
C GLY A 84 -8.98 9.54 -19.51
N TRP A 85 -10.28 9.24 -19.40
CA TRP A 85 -11.36 9.94 -20.10
C TRP A 85 -12.43 10.50 -19.15
N GLY A 86 -12.01 10.89 -17.93
CA GLY A 86 -12.81 11.68 -16.99
C GLY A 86 -13.83 10.88 -16.17
N ARG A 87 -13.78 9.55 -16.18
CA ARG A 87 -14.55 8.73 -15.25
C ARG A 87 -13.73 8.41 -14.01
N VAL A 88 -14.41 7.98 -12.96
CA VAL A 88 -13.80 7.73 -11.67
C VAL A 88 -13.66 6.23 -11.46
N LEU A 89 -12.43 5.73 -11.34
CA LEU A 89 -12.18 4.35 -10.98
C LEU A 89 -12.36 4.14 -9.48
N VAL A 90 -13.09 3.09 -9.09
CA VAL A 90 -13.25 2.65 -7.70
C VAL A 90 -12.62 1.26 -7.58
N PRO A 91 -11.30 1.18 -7.29
CA PRO A 91 -10.64 -0.11 -7.11
C PRO A 91 -10.96 -0.67 -5.74
N VAL A 92 -11.67 -1.79 -5.71
CA VAL A 92 -12.22 -2.38 -4.49
C VAL A 92 -11.32 -3.52 -4.00
N ASN A 93 -11.12 -3.58 -2.70
CA ASN A 93 -10.39 -4.66 -2.06
C ASN A 93 -11.10 -6.00 -2.25
N PHE A 94 -10.48 -6.93 -2.95
CA PHE A 94 -11.02 -8.25 -3.29
C PHE A 94 -11.19 -9.21 -2.09
N ARG A 95 -10.67 -8.86 -0.92
CA ARG A 95 -10.78 -9.66 0.31
C ARG A 95 -11.96 -9.27 1.19
N LEU A 96 -12.73 -8.25 0.79
CA LEU A 96 -13.91 -7.80 1.53
C LEU A 96 -15.06 -8.80 1.37
N ALA A 97 -15.89 -8.89 2.41
CA ALA A 97 -17.14 -9.64 2.34
C ALA A 97 -18.14 -8.96 1.36
N ALA A 98 -19.08 -9.73 0.82
CA ALA A 98 -20.07 -9.23 -0.13
C ALA A 98 -20.86 -8.00 0.37
N ALA A 99 -21.18 -7.95 1.66
CA ALA A 99 -21.87 -6.81 2.27
C ALA A 99 -21.03 -5.52 2.25
N GLU A 100 -19.71 -5.64 2.44
CA GLU A 100 -18.78 -4.50 2.40
C GLU A 100 -18.57 -4.02 0.96
N VAL A 101 -18.44 -4.95 -0.01
CA VAL A 101 -18.35 -4.61 -1.43
C VAL A 101 -19.64 -3.94 -1.90
N ARG A 102 -20.80 -4.46 -1.49
CA ARG A 102 -22.11 -3.85 -1.80
C ARG A 102 -22.17 -2.42 -1.26
N TYR A 103 -21.78 -2.20 -0.01
CA TYR A 103 -21.72 -0.85 0.56
C TYR A 103 -20.87 0.09 -0.29
N ILE A 104 -19.68 -0.35 -0.71
CA ILE A 104 -18.79 0.48 -1.54
C ILE A 104 -19.41 0.81 -2.89
N VAL A 105 -20.01 -0.17 -3.58
CA VAL A 105 -20.67 0.02 -4.88
C VAL A 105 -21.83 1.00 -4.76
N GLU A 106 -22.69 0.83 -3.74
CA GLU A 106 -23.84 1.70 -3.49
C GLU A 106 -23.41 3.11 -3.07
N HIS A 107 -22.49 3.23 -2.09
CA HIS A 107 -22.03 4.51 -1.56
C HIS A 107 -21.25 5.32 -2.61
N SER A 108 -20.41 4.67 -3.42
CA SER A 108 -19.74 5.36 -4.53
C SER A 108 -20.69 5.72 -5.66
N GLY A 109 -21.85 5.09 -5.72
CA GLY A 109 -22.80 5.19 -6.84
C GLY A 109 -22.21 4.65 -8.14
N ALA A 110 -21.43 3.56 -8.08
CA ALA A 110 -20.82 2.97 -9.25
C ALA A 110 -21.88 2.38 -10.19
N GLU A 111 -21.90 2.85 -11.44
CA GLU A 111 -22.82 2.39 -12.47
C GLU A 111 -22.34 1.07 -13.10
N VAL A 112 -21.05 0.85 -13.14
CA VAL A 112 -20.41 -0.36 -13.66
C VAL A 112 -19.67 -1.08 -12.55
N LEU A 113 -19.84 -2.40 -12.49
CA LEU A 113 -19.10 -3.29 -11.60
C LEU A 113 -18.39 -4.36 -12.44
N MET A 114 -17.09 -4.42 -12.36
CA MET A 114 -16.26 -5.45 -12.98
C MET A 114 -15.75 -6.41 -11.92
N ILE A 115 -15.95 -7.70 -12.09
CA ILE A 115 -15.70 -8.74 -11.08
C ILE A 115 -14.72 -9.78 -11.62
N ASP A 116 -13.66 -10.06 -10.85
CA ASP A 116 -12.77 -11.19 -11.10
C ASP A 116 -13.58 -12.52 -11.01
N PRO A 117 -13.42 -13.46 -11.96
CA PRO A 117 -14.22 -14.68 -11.99
C PRO A 117 -14.07 -15.54 -10.73
N GLU A 118 -12.92 -15.51 -10.04
CA GLU A 118 -12.74 -16.21 -8.76
C GLU A 118 -13.65 -15.65 -7.66
N LEU A 119 -13.99 -14.36 -7.74
CA LEU A 119 -14.78 -13.66 -6.74
C LEU A 119 -16.28 -13.64 -7.07
N LYS A 120 -16.67 -14.01 -8.32
CA LYS A 120 -18.06 -14.00 -8.76
C LYS A 120 -19.02 -14.75 -7.82
N PRO A 121 -18.72 -15.98 -7.36
CA PRO A 121 -19.61 -16.70 -6.45
C PRO A 121 -19.85 -15.99 -5.12
N LEU A 122 -18.84 -15.29 -4.60
CA LEU A 122 -18.94 -14.51 -3.37
C LEU A 122 -19.78 -13.23 -3.59
N LEU A 123 -19.67 -12.62 -4.76
CA LEU A 123 -20.24 -11.31 -5.09
C LEU A 123 -21.52 -11.39 -5.94
N ASP A 124 -22.12 -12.56 -6.12
CA ASP A 124 -23.33 -12.78 -6.94
C ASP A 124 -24.51 -11.92 -6.51
N SER A 125 -24.59 -11.57 -5.22
CA SER A 125 -25.61 -10.68 -4.66
C SER A 125 -25.30 -9.19 -4.76
N VAL A 126 -24.13 -8.78 -5.27
CA VAL A 126 -23.74 -7.39 -5.46
C VAL A 126 -24.14 -6.95 -6.85
N THR A 127 -24.91 -5.88 -6.95
CA THR A 127 -25.49 -5.40 -8.21
C THR A 127 -25.04 -3.98 -8.54
N ALA A 128 -24.95 -3.68 -9.83
CA ALA A 128 -24.81 -2.34 -10.39
C ALA A 128 -25.68 -2.26 -11.66
N LYS A 129 -25.77 -1.11 -12.28
CA LYS A 129 -26.50 -0.94 -13.55
C LYS A 129 -25.94 -1.87 -14.64
N HIS A 130 -24.62 -2.04 -14.67
CA HIS A 130 -23.92 -2.96 -15.55
C HIS A 130 -22.94 -3.79 -14.73
N VAL A 131 -23.00 -5.11 -14.86
CA VAL A 131 -22.09 -6.05 -14.19
C VAL A 131 -21.38 -6.88 -15.25
N PHE A 132 -20.05 -6.95 -15.16
CA PHE A 132 -19.21 -7.71 -16.07
C PHE A 132 -18.28 -8.64 -15.31
N VAL A 133 -18.00 -9.81 -15.88
CA VAL A 133 -17.03 -10.77 -15.36
C VAL A 133 -15.77 -10.73 -16.21
N LEU A 134 -14.64 -10.48 -15.56
CA LEU A 134 -13.33 -10.40 -16.23
C LEU A 134 -13.02 -11.72 -16.94
N GLY A 135 -12.57 -11.66 -18.18
CA GLY A 135 -12.32 -12.82 -19.03
C GLY A 135 -13.56 -13.28 -19.82
N GLU A 136 -14.74 -13.32 -19.19
CA GLU A 136 -15.99 -13.69 -19.88
C GLU A 136 -16.54 -12.55 -20.74
N ASP A 137 -16.42 -11.32 -20.26
CA ASP A 137 -16.95 -10.10 -20.88
C ASP A 137 -15.89 -9.16 -21.45
N ASP A 138 -14.65 -9.63 -21.63
CA ASP A 138 -13.52 -8.81 -22.08
C ASP A 138 -13.80 -8.08 -23.39
N ASP A 139 -14.46 -8.73 -24.35
CA ASP A 139 -14.83 -8.11 -25.64
C ASP A 139 -15.80 -6.93 -25.45
N LYS A 140 -16.67 -6.96 -24.44
CA LYS A 140 -17.60 -5.88 -24.14
C LYS A 140 -16.95 -4.68 -23.44
N ILE A 141 -15.79 -4.92 -22.77
CA ILE A 141 -15.10 -3.91 -21.98
C ILE A 141 -13.89 -3.37 -22.74
N TRP A 142 -13.01 -4.22 -23.26
CA TRP A 142 -11.72 -3.88 -23.91
C TRP A 142 -11.66 -4.27 -25.37
N GLY A 143 -12.73 -4.83 -25.92
CA GLY A 143 -12.82 -5.22 -27.32
C GLY A 143 -13.17 -4.04 -28.24
N GLY A 144 -12.88 -4.23 -29.54
CA GLY A 144 -13.13 -3.22 -30.58
C GLY A 144 -12.04 -2.15 -30.67
N ASP A 145 -12.18 -1.30 -31.69
CA ASP A 145 -11.29 -0.18 -32.01
C ASP A 145 -12.07 1.16 -31.94
N GLY A 146 -13.08 1.23 -31.09
CA GLY A 146 -13.89 2.43 -30.89
C GLY A 146 -13.05 3.56 -30.29
N GLU A 147 -13.27 4.77 -30.82
CA GLU A 147 -12.68 5.97 -30.26
C GLU A 147 -13.58 6.56 -29.18
N PRO A 148 -13.04 6.85 -27.98
CA PRO A 148 -13.82 7.45 -26.92
C PRO A 148 -14.17 8.90 -27.24
N ARG A 149 -15.28 9.39 -26.65
CA ARG A 149 -15.64 10.81 -26.76
C ARG A 149 -14.51 11.69 -26.24
N PRO A 150 -14.23 12.80 -26.93
CA PRO A 150 -13.27 13.77 -26.44
C PRO A 150 -13.59 14.25 -25.03
N TRP A 151 -12.58 14.27 -24.17
CA TRP A 151 -12.67 14.82 -22.83
C TRP A 151 -11.56 15.86 -22.65
N ASN A 152 -11.95 17.07 -22.26
CA ASN A 152 -11.00 18.09 -21.88
C ASN A 152 -10.54 17.77 -20.45
N ALA A 153 -9.24 17.53 -20.30
CA ALA A 153 -8.69 17.22 -19.00
C ALA A 153 -8.98 18.35 -17.99
N ASP A 154 -9.26 17.95 -16.76
CA ASP A 154 -9.36 18.80 -15.59
C ASP A 154 -8.55 18.12 -14.49
N GLU A 155 -7.40 18.71 -14.15
CA GLU A 155 -6.49 18.13 -13.18
C GLU A 155 -7.05 18.07 -11.75
N SER A 156 -8.08 18.89 -11.48
CA SER A 156 -8.79 18.90 -10.20
C SER A 156 -9.92 17.87 -10.11
N ALA A 157 -10.31 17.27 -11.25
CA ALA A 157 -11.33 16.23 -11.26
C ALA A 157 -10.85 14.97 -10.52
N THR A 158 -11.76 14.33 -9.78
CA THR A 158 -11.51 13.05 -9.13
C THR A 158 -11.23 11.97 -10.18
N ALA A 159 -10.06 11.35 -10.11
CA ALA A 159 -9.67 10.24 -10.97
C ALA A 159 -9.98 8.88 -10.34
N THR A 160 -9.79 8.76 -9.02
CA THR A 160 -10.09 7.51 -8.29
C THR A 160 -10.72 7.80 -6.92
N ILE A 161 -11.54 6.84 -6.45
CA ILE A 161 -12.03 6.81 -5.07
C ILE A 161 -11.54 5.51 -4.43
N ASN A 162 -10.61 5.63 -3.49
CA ASN A 162 -10.01 4.49 -2.80
C ASN A 162 -10.63 4.35 -1.41
N TYR A 163 -11.30 3.22 -1.16
CA TYR A 163 -11.93 2.99 0.14
C TYR A 163 -10.93 2.45 1.17
N THR A 164 -10.88 3.11 2.32
CA THR A 164 -10.04 2.71 3.46
C THR A 164 -10.92 2.18 4.58
N SER A 165 -10.46 1.13 5.26
CA SER A 165 -11.02 0.70 6.54
C SER A 165 -10.60 1.71 7.60
N GLY A 166 -11.35 2.79 7.75
CA GLY A 166 -11.11 3.80 8.78
C GLY A 166 -11.29 3.23 10.20
N THR A 167 -11.05 4.07 11.19
CA THR A 167 -11.29 3.77 12.62
C THR A 167 -12.79 3.71 12.97
N THR A 168 -13.67 4.05 12.01
CA THR A 168 -15.11 4.02 12.09
C THR A 168 -15.68 2.72 11.52
N ALA A 169 -16.92 2.38 11.87
CA ALA A 169 -17.56 1.12 11.48
C ALA A 169 -17.73 0.93 9.95
N ARG A 170 -17.59 1.99 9.15
CA ARG A 170 -17.74 1.93 7.68
C ARG A 170 -16.53 2.51 6.96
N PRO A 171 -16.11 1.89 5.83
CA PRO A 171 -15.03 2.41 4.99
C PRO A 171 -15.34 3.81 4.46
N LYS A 172 -14.31 4.66 4.37
CA LYS A 172 -14.36 6.01 3.80
C LYS A 172 -13.78 6.00 2.38
N GLY A 173 -14.42 6.67 1.45
CA GLY A 173 -13.94 6.82 0.08
C GLY A 173 -13.01 8.02 -0.04
N VAL A 174 -11.73 7.79 -0.23
CA VAL A 174 -10.72 8.84 -0.42
C VAL A 174 -10.72 9.29 -1.88
N GLN A 175 -11.02 10.55 -2.15
CA GLN A 175 -11.01 11.13 -3.49
C GLN A 175 -9.59 11.59 -3.83
N LEU A 176 -9.03 11.01 -4.91
CA LEU A 176 -7.74 11.40 -5.46
C LEU A 176 -7.94 11.98 -6.86
N THR A 177 -7.48 13.21 -7.05
CA THR A 177 -7.58 13.92 -8.33
C THR A 177 -6.51 13.46 -9.32
N HIS A 178 -6.67 13.81 -10.59
CA HIS A 178 -5.62 13.63 -11.60
C HIS A 178 -4.31 14.29 -11.18
N ARG A 179 -4.37 15.50 -10.62
CA ARG A 179 -3.22 16.24 -10.09
C ARG A 179 -2.51 15.48 -8.96
N ASN A 180 -3.27 14.97 -7.97
CA ASN A 180 -2.70 14.21 -6.86
C ASN A 180 -1.91 12.99 -7.37
N LEU A 181 -2.53 12.19 -8.24
CA LEU A 181 -1.95 10.95 -8.78
C LEU A 181 -0.76 11.24 -9.69
N TRP A 182 -0.85 12.26 -10.55
CA TRP A 182 0.21 12.64 -11.47
C TRP A 182 1.48 13.08 -10.72
N LEU A 183 1.32 13.99 -9.74
CA LEU A 183 2.43 14.50 -8.94
C LEU A 183 3.02 13.41 -8.05
N ASN A 184 2.19 12.58 -7.42
CA ASN A 184 2.67 11.44 -6.64
C ASN A 184 3.49 10.48 -7.51
N ALA A 185 2.99 10.09 -8.68
CA ALA A 185 3.67 9.15 -9.56
C ALA A 185 5.05 9.67 -10.00
N THR A 186 5.14 10.95 -10.39
CA THR A 186 6.41 11.57 -10.81
C THR A 186 7.38 11.73 -9.65
N THR A 187 6.90 12.17 -8.49
CA THR A 187 7.73 12.30 -7.28
C THR A 187 8.24 10.94 -6.80
N PHE A 188 7.37 9.92 -6.81
CA PHE A 188 7.75 8.55 -6.45
C PHE A 188 8.81 8.00 -7.41
N GLY A 189 8.59 8.17 -8.72
CA GLY A 189 9.56 7.77 -9.75
C GLY A 189 10.92 8.45 -9.57
N LEU A 190 10.94 9.74 -9.28
CA LEU A 190 12.16 10.50 -9.01
C LEU A 190 12.92 9.94 -7.79
N HIS A 191 12.23 9.78 -6.67
CA HIS A 191 12.86 9.32 -5.41
C HIS A 191 13.31 7.86 -5.46
N THR A 192 12.65 7.02 -6.26
CA THR A 192 13.05 5.63 -6.48
C THR A 192 13.98 5.46 -7.69
N THR A 193 14.36 6.56 -8.36
CA THR A 193 15.25 6.55 -9.53
C THR A 193 14.76 5.65 -10.67
N LEU A 194 13.44 5.74 -10.97
CA LEU A 194 12.84 4.96 -12.05
C LEU A 194 13.35 5.41 -13.44
N SER A 195 13.47 4.44 -14.33
CA SER A 195 13.84 4.63 -15.72
C SER A 195 13.03 3.70 -16.65
N ASP A 196 13.27 3.80 -17.95
CA ASP A 196 12.69 2.91 -18.94
C ASP A 196 13.28 1.49 -18.94
N ASN A 197 14.34 1.26 -18.18
CA ASN A 197 14.95 -0.06 -17.99
C ASN A 197 14.36 -0.82 -16.79
N ASP A 198 13.43 -0.20 -16.07
CA ASP A 198 12.86 -0.81 -14.88
C ASP A 198 11.78 -1.83 -15.19
N VAL A 199 11.79 -2.89 -14.40
CA VAL A 199 10.82 -3.98 -14.41
C VAL A 199 10.20 -4.06 -13.03
N LEU A 200 8.94 -3.67 -12.92
CA LEU A 200 8.17 -3.70 -11.69
C LEU A 200 7.47 -5.04 -11.50
N LEU A 201 7.72 -5.71 -10.38
CA LEU A 201 6.88 -6.82 -9.94
C LEU A 201 5.76 -6.30 -9.02
N HIS A 202 4.51 -6.54 -9.41
CA HIS A 202 3.34 -6.14 -8.63
C HIS A 202 3.06 -7.08 -7.45
N THR A 203 3.88 -7.01 -6.43
CA THR A 203 3.68 -7.70 -5.14
C THR A 203 2.68 -7.00 -4.23
N LEU A 204 2.48 -5.68 -4.43
CA LEU A 204 1.46 -4.90 -3.76
C LEU A 204 0.13 -5.03 -4.51
N PRO A 205 -1.02 -5.23 -3.82
CA PRO A 205 -2.32 -5.15 -4.48
C PRO A 205 -2.56 -3.79 -5.13
N MET A 206 -2.84 -3.77 -6.44
CA MET A 206 -3.02 -2.52 -7.20
C MET A 206 -4.21 -1.69 -6.70
N PHE A 207 -5.26 -2.32 -6.13
CA PHE A 207 -6.40 -1.58 -5.57
C PHE A 207 -6.01 -0.69 -4.38
N HIS A 208 -4.91 -1.03 -3.67
CA HIS A 208 -4.47 -0.28 -2.49
C HIS A 208 -3.70 0.97 -2.91
N ALA A 209 -4.31 2.14 -2.66
CA ALA A 209 -3.75 3.44 -3.02
C ALA A 209 -3.18 3.46 -4.46
N ASN A 210 -3.92 2.86 -5.41
CA ASN A 210 -3.57 2.76 -6.82
C ASN A 210 -2.17 2.15 -7.05
N GLY A 211 -1.82 1.10 -6.29
CA GLY A 211 -0.50 0.47 -6.35
C GLY A 211 0.63 1.45 -6.03
N TRP A 212 0.36 2.44 -5.17
CA TRP A 212 1.27 3.53 -4.77
C TRP A 212 1.70 4.46 -5.91
N GLY A 213 0.91 4.52 -6.99
CA GLY A 213 1.22 5.33 -8.17
C GLY A 213 2.20 4.67 -9.14
N MET A 214 2.71 3.48 -8.83
CA MET A 214 3.64 2.76 -9.70
C MET A 214 3.04 2.36 -11.05
N PRO A 215 1.74 1.99 -11.17
CA PRO A 215 1.11 1.81 -12.47
C PRO A 215 1.31 2.99 -13.42
N TYR A 216 1.19 4.21 -12.91
CA TYR A 216 1.39 5.43 -13.70
C TYR A 216 2.88 5.71 -13.95
N ALA A 217 3.70 5.72 -12.90
CA ALA A 217 5.12 6.09 -12.99
C ALA A 217 5.89 5.18 -13.95
N VAL A 218 5.76 3.85 -13.80
CA VAL A 218 6.46 2.87 -14.64
C VAL A 218 5.95 2.91 -16.07
N THR A 219 4.63 3.02 -16.29
CA THR A 219 4.03 3.20 -17.62
C THR A 219 4.59 4.45 -18.27
N GLY A 220 4.55 5.60 -17.60
CA GLY A 220 4.99 6.88 -18.19
C GLY A 220 6.46 6.89 -18.61
N LEU A 221 7.31 6.15 -17.93
CA LEU A 221 8.72 6.00 -18.29
C LEU A 221 8.99 4.91 -19.33
N GLY A 222 8.01 4.06 -19.65
CA GLY A 222 8.16 2.97 -20.61
C GLY A 222 8.81 1.72 -20.00
N GLY A 223 8.76 1.57 -18.70
CA GLY A 223 9.17 0.36 -17.98
C GLY A 223 8.22 -0.81 -18.22
N ARG A 224 8.47 -1.94 -17.61
CA ARG A 224 7.65 -3.16 -17.76
C ARG A 224 7.01 -3.57 -16.46
N HIS A 225 5.74 -3.94 -16.53
CA HIS A 225 4.98 -4.48 -15.40
C HIS A 225 4.94 -6.00 -15.45
N ILE A 226 5.26 -6.67 -14.35
CA ILE A 226 5.08 -8.10 -14.17
C ILE A 226 3.96 -8.28 -13.13
N VAL A 227 2.87 -8.88 -13.55
CA VAL A 227 1.73 -9.13 -12.66
C VAL A 227 2.03 -10.34 -11.78
N LEU A 228 1.75 -10.21 -10.50
CA LEU A 228 1.74 -11.30 -9.52
C LEU A 228 0.39 -11.29 -8.80
N ARG A 229 -0.37 -12.37 -8.96
CA ARG A 229 -1.71 -12.49 -8.38
C ARG A 229 -1.68 -12.88 -6.90
N LYS A 230 -0.74 -13.76 -6.53
CA LYS A 230 -0.59 -14.28 -5.16
C LYS A 230 0.86 -14.15 -4.72
N VAL A 231 1.05 -13.56 -3.54
CA VAL A 231 2.38 -13.43 -2.94
C VAL A 231 2.84 -14.79 -2.41
N ASP A 232 3.99 -15.24 -2.92
CA ASP A 232 4.73 -16.41 -2.50
C ASP A 232 6.23 -16.10 -2.64
N GLY A 233 7.04 -16.44 -1.65
CA GLY A 233 8.46 -16.06 -1.61
C GLY A 233 9.28 -16.68 -2.73
N THR A 234 9.08 -17.97 -3.01
CA THR A 234 9.77 -18.67 -4.10
C THR A 234 9.34 -18.12 -5.46
N GLU A 235 8.04 -17.85 -5.63
CA GLU A 235 7.52 -17.26 -6.86
C GLU A 235 8.04 -15.83 -7.09
N ILE A 236 8.19 -15.03 -6.04
CA ILE A 236 8.85 -13.70 -6.14
C ILE A 236 10.25 -13.86 -6.71
N LEU A 237 11.07 -14.73 -6.14
CA LEU A 237 12.44 -14.96 -6.61
C LEU A 237 12.47 -15.51 -8.04
N ARG A 238 11.57 -16.43 -8.37
CA ARG A 238 11.44 -16.98 -9.74
C ARG A 238 11.12 -15.87 -10.75
N ARG A 239 10.17 -14.96 -10.42
CA ARG A 239 9.84 -13.82 -11.30
C ARG A 239 11.00 -12.82 -11.41
N VAL A 240 11.75 -12.59 -10.32
CA VAL A 240 12.96 -11.75 -10.36
C VAL A 240 13.98 -12.34 -11.34
N GLN A 241 14.21 -13.65 -11.30
CA GLN A 241 15.14 -14.34 -12.20
C GLN A 241 14.66 -14.33 -13.65
N GLU A 242 13.40 -14.71 -13.88
CA GLU A 242 12.84 -14.92 -15.23
C GLU A 242 12.67 -13.60 -15.99
N HIS A 243 12.17 -12.57 -15.31
CA HIS A 243 11.82 -11.31 -15.95
C HIS A 243 12.83 -10.20 -15.73
N GLY A 244 13.86 -10.42 -14.91
CA GLY A 244 14.85 -9.40 -14.60
C GLY A 244 14.25 -8.23 -13.79
N VAL A 245 13.37 -8.51 -12.83
CA VAL A 245 12.77 -7.50 -11.96
C VAL A 245 13.82 -6.62 -11.30
N THR A 246 13.57 -5.31 -11.28
CA THR A 246 14.46 -4.30 -10.71
C THR A 246 13.83 -3.54 -9.55
N ILE A 247 12.50 -3.57 -9.44
CA ILE A 247 11.79 -2.87 -8.37
C ILE A 247 10.51 -3.61 -7.99
N MET A 248 10.15 -3.55 -6.72
CA MET A 248 8.86 -3.98 -6.20
C MET A 248 8.44 -3.14 -4.99
N CYS A 249 7.13 -3.01 -4.77
CA CYS A 249 6.56 -2.37 -3.59
C CYS A 249 6.02 -3.45 -2.65
N ALA A 250 6.32 -3.36 -1.36
CA ALA A 250 6.09 -4.43 -0.41
C ALA A 250 5.55 -3.92 0.93
N ALA A 251 4.63 -4.67 1.53
CA ALA A 251 4.40 -4.60 2.97
C ALA A 251 5.43 -5.49 3.70
N PRO A 252 5.64 -5.33 5.02
CA PRO A 252 6.59 -6.16 5.77
C PRO A 252 6.39 -7.67 5.59
N ALA A 253 5.14 -8.15 5.49
CA ALA A 253 4.84 -9.56 5.24
C ALA A 253 5.38 -10.08 3.88
N VAL A 254 5.44 -9.23 2.86
CA VAL A 254 6.03 -9.59 1.55
C VAL A 254 7.54 -9.69 1.67
N VAL A 255 8.16 -8.80 2.45
CA VAL A 255 9.60 -8.86 2.76
C VAL A 255 9.94 -10.17 3.45
N THR A 256 9.17 -10.55 4.48
CA THR A 256 9.33 -11.81 5.19
C THR A 256 9.18 -13.01 4.23
N ALA A 257 8.16 -13.01 3.38
CA ALA A 257 7.98 -14.07 2.38
C ALA A 257 9.17 -14.19 1.42
N ALA A 258 9.73 -13.07 0.95
CA ALA A 258 10.91 -13.09 0.08
C ALA A 258 12.15 -13.65 0.81
N LEU A 259 12.35 -13.29 2.10
CA LEU A 259 13.42 -13.84 2.93
C LEU A 259 13.25 -15.34 3.19
N ASP A 260 12.02 -15.79 3.47
CA ASP A 260 11.70 -17.22 3.65
C ASP A 260 11.94 -18.01 2.35
N GLY A 261 11.55 -17.44 1.20
CA GLY A 261 11.84 -18.00 -0.11
C GLY A 261 13.34 -18.12 -0.38
N ALA A 262 14.12 -17.10 0.00
CA ALA A 262 15.56 -17.10 -0.16
C ALA A 262 16.27 -18.18 0.69
N ALA A 263 15.76 -18.46 1.87
CA ALA A 263 16.32 -19.51 2.74
C ALA A 263 16.23 -20.92 2.13
N SER A 264 15.29 -21.13 1.21
CA SER A 264 15.10 -22.42 0.48
C SER A 264 15.53 -22.34 -1.00
N TRP A 265 16.13 -21.23 -1.43
CA TRP A 265 16.51 -21.03 -2.83
C TRP A 265 17.85 -21.69 -3.15
N ASP A 266 17.88 -22.47 -4.22
CA ASP A 266 19.10 -23.11 -4.70
C ASP A 266 19.93 -22.14 -5.58
N GLY A 267 21.17 -21.88 -5.19
CA GLY A 267 22.11 -21.06 -5.94
C GLY A 267 22.13 -19.59 -5.50
N GLU A 268 22.58 -18.72 -6.40
CA GLU A 268 22.66 -17.27 -6.13
C GLU A 268 21.29 -16.64 -6.08
N ILE A 269 21.06 -15.76 -5.09
CA ILE A 269 19.79 -15.02 -4.94
C ILE A 269 19.60 -14.08 -6.13
N PRO A 270 18.48 -14.22 -6.87
CA PRO A 270 18.21 -13.38 -8.02
C PRO A 270 18.10 -11.90 -7.67
N GLY A 271 18.60 -11.03 -8.55
CA GLY A 271 18.46 -9.58 -8.40
C GLY A 271 19.37 -8.95 -7.36
N ARG A 272 20.37 -9.67 -6.84
CA ARG A 272 21.41 -9.12 -5.96
C ARG A 272 22.04 -7.87 -6.59
N ASP A 273 22.20 -6.79 -5.78
CA ASP A 273 22.73 -5.48 -6.17
C ASP A 273 21.94 -4.76 -7.30
N ARG A 274 20.73 -5.25 -7.61
CA ARG A 274 19.91 -4.69 -8.69
C ARG A 274 18.47 -4.38 -8.26
N VAL A 275 17.86 -5.22 -7.43
CA VAL A 275 16.48 -5.04 -6.99
C VAL A 275 16.40 -3.97 -5.90
N ARG A 276 15.44 -3.06 -6.07
CA ARG A 276 15.00 -2.10 -5.05
C ARG A 276 13.67 -2.58 -4.49
N ILE A 277 13.62 -2.83 -3.18
CA ILE A 277 12.37 -3.15 -2.49
C ILE A 277 11.89 -1.94 -1.70
N VAL A 278 10.75 -1.39 -2.10
CA VAL A 278 10.13 -0.21 -1.47
C VAL A 278 9.12 -0.70 -0.44
N VAL A 279 9.35 -0.37 0.82
CA VAL A 279 8.56 -0.92 1.93
C VAL A 279 7.77 0.17 2.63
N ALA A 280 6.50 -0.11 2.91
CA ALA A 280 5.61 0.74 3.71
C ALA A 280 4.47 -0.07 4.34
N GLY A 281 3.63 0.65 5.05
CA GLY A 281 2.42 0.08 5.65
C GLY A 281 2.55 -0.18 7.15
N ALA A 282 3.74 -0.46 7.63
CA ALA A 282 4.14 -0.46 9.02
C ALA A 282 5.65 -0.22 9.09
N PRO A 283 6.20 0.29 10.20
CA PRO A 283 7.64 0.35 10.40
C PRO A 283 8.22 -1.06 10.36
N PRO A 284 9.23 -1.30 9.53
CA PRO A 284 9.88 -2.60 9.47
C PRO A 284 10.81 -2.76 10.68
N PRO A 285 10.89 -3.96 11.28
CA PRO A 285 11.89 -4.24 12.30
C PRO A 285 13.31 -4.02 11.77
N THR A 286 14.19 -3.45 12.59
CA THR A 286 15.60 -3.19 12.25
C THR A 286 16.29 -4.45 11.72
N ARG A 287 16.09 -5.60 12.38
CA ARG A 287 16.60 -6.90 11.94
C ARG A 287 16.13 -7.30 10.53
N THR A 288 14.89 -6.99 10.16
CA THR A 288 14.38 -7.30 8.81
C THR A 288 15.13 -6.50 7.74
N ILE A 289 15.43 -5.23 8.02
CA ILE A 289 16.22 -4.37 7.11
C ILE A 289 17.63 -4.92 6.91
N GLU A 290 18.30 -5.33 8.00
CA GLU A 290 19.62 -5.97 7.96
C GLU A 290 19.60 -7.23 7.07
N ARG A 291 18.61 -8.10 7.27
CA ARG A 291 18.44 -9.34 6.52
C ARG A 291 18.23 -9.11 5.03
N VAL A 292 17.41 -8.14 4.63
CA VAL A 292 17.18 -7.81 3.21
C VAL A 292 18.50 -7.52 2.51
N ARG A 293 19.37 -6.72 3.14
CA ARG A 293 20.66 -6.38 2.56
C ARG A 293 21.65 -7.55 2.59
N ALA A 294 21.71 -8.28 3.69
CA ALA A 294 22.68 -9.36 3.87
C ALA A 294 22.31 -10.61 3.06
N GLU A 295 21.06 -11.04 3.13
CA GLU A 295 20.59 -12.30 2.55
C GLU A 295 20.16 -12.12 1.09
N LEU A 296 19.34 -11.10 0.77
CA LEU A 296 18.87 -10.86 -0.60
C LEU A 296 19.86 -10.02 -1.43
N GLY A 297 20.66 -9.17 -0.79
CA GLY A 297 21.49 -8.18 -1.48
C GLY A 297 20.69 -7.11 -2.21
N TRP A 298 19.44 -6.87 -1.80
CA TRP A 298 18.55 -5.89 -2.40
C TRP A 298 18.66 -4.53 -1.70
N GLU A 299 18.44 -3.44 -2.45
CA GLU A 299 18.34 -2.11 -1.85
C GLU A 299 17.00 -1.98 -1.12
N PHE A 300 17.06 -1.65 0.16
CA PHE A 300 15.89 -1.38 0.99
C PHE A 300 15.56 0.12 0.95
N ILE A 301 14.32 0.45 0.59
CA ILE A 301 13.79 1.82 0.58
C ILE A 301 12.57 1.84 1.48
N GLN A 302 12.62 2.67 2.54
CA GLN A 302 11.45 2.91 3.39
C GLN A 302 10.66 4.10 2.86
N ILE A 303 9.34 3.99 2.85
CA ILE A 303 8.46 5.15 2.66
C ILE A 303 7.37 5.18 3.73
N TYR A 304 6.85 6.37 3.97
CA TYR A 304 5.65 6.57 4.78
C TYR A 304 4.63 7.37 3.99
N GLY A 305 3.37 7.05 4.24
CA GLY A 305 2.22 7.73 3.68
C GLY A 305 0.92 6.97 3.90
N LEU A 306 -0.17 7.57 3.48
CA LEU A 306 -1.53 7.09 3.63
C LEU A 306 -2.25 7.10 2.27
N THR A 307 -3.40 6.44 2.17
CA THR A 307 -4.23 6.55 0.97
C THR A 307 -4.57 8.01 0.70
N GLU A 308 -4.80 8.78 1.73
CA GLU A 308 -5.09 10.21 1.75
C GLU A 308 -3.95 11.09 1.22
N THR A 309 -2.76 10.54 1.04
CA THR A 309 -1.58 11.27 0.52
C THR A 309 -1.05 10.68 -0.80
N SER A 310 -1.78 9.80 -1.46
CA SER A 310 -1.63 9.23 -2.84
C SER A 310 -0.49 8.24 -3.14
N PRO A 311 0.29 7.64 -2.26
CA PRO A 311 0.35 7.75 -0.81
C PRO A 311 1.58 8.49 -0.25
N LEU A 312 2.49 9.01 -1.06
CA LEU A 312 3.87 9.36 -0.68
C LEU A 312 3.96 10.63 0.18
N VAL A 313 4.45 10.50 1.40
CA VAL A 313 4.82 11.64 2.28
C VAL A 313 6.33 11.73 2.46
N THR A 314 6.97 10.64 2.87
CA THR A 314 8.43 10.63 3.11
C THR A 314 9.10 9.44 2.45
N VAL A 315 10.40 9.58 2.18
CA VAL A 315 11.26 8.53 1.61
C VAL A 315 12.54 8.43 2.40
N ASN A 316 13.00 7.22 2.63
CA ASN A 316 14.27 6.93 3.27
C ASN A 316 15.04 5.90 2.44
N ARG A 317 16.22 6.29 1.98
CA ARG A 317 17.13 5.43 1.23
C ARG A 317 18.51 5.44 1.86
N PHE A 318 19.32 4.44 1.57
CA PHE A 318 20.71 4.41 1.98
C PHE A 318 21.46 5.63 1.45
N ARG A 319 22.26 6.26 2.33
CA ARG A 319 23.11 7.40 2.01
C ARG A 319 24.57 7.04 2.07
N SER A 320 25.37 7.61 1.17
CA SER A 320 26.81 7.38 1.15
C SER A 320 27.50 7.75 2.46
N GLU A 321 26.96 8.75 3.17
CA GLU A 321 27.45 9.20 4.47
C GLU A 321 27.34 8.13 5.56
N TRP A 322 26.46 7.14 5.38
CA TRP A 322 26.26 6.04 6.33
C TRP A 322 27.14 4.82 6.03
N ALA A 323 27.91 4.82 4.94
CA ALA A 323 28.68 3.66 4.50
C ALA A 323 29.72 3.19 5.54
N GLY A 324 30.22 4.11 6.40
CA GLY A 324 31.19 3.79 7.46
C GLY A 324 30.57 3.31 8.78
N LEU A 325 29.24 3.32 8.92
CA LEU A 325 28.54 2.83 10.11
C LEU A 325 28.45 1.29 10.06
N ASP A 326 28.31 0.68 11.23
CA ASP A 326 28.02 -0.75 11.27
C ASP A 326 26.61 -1.06 10.70
N PRO A 327 26.37 -2.31 10.24
CA PRO A 327 25.11 -2.68 9.58
C PRO A 327 23.87 -2.42 10.44
N HIS A 328 23.94 -2.59 11.75
CA HIS A 328 22.83 -2.37 12.66
C HIS A 328 22.46 -0.88 12.75
N GLU A 329 23.46 0.01 12.88
CA GLU A 329 23.21 1.46 12.87
C GLU A 329 22.67 1.93 11.51
N GLN A 330 23.16 1.37 10.38
CA GLN A 330 22.61 1.64 9.06
C GLN A 330 21.13 1.24 8.97
N ALA A 331 20.76 0.07 9.50
CA ALA A 331 19.39 -0.43 9.49
C ALA A 331 18.47 0.41 10.36
N LYS A 332 18.92 0.86 11.55
CA LYS A 332 18.16 1.81 12.38
C LYS A 332 17.86 3.12 11.65
N LEU A 333 18.87 3.68 10.97
CA LEU A 333 18.68 4.90 10.19
C LEU A 333 17.69 4.69 9.04
N LEU A 334 17.73 3.53 8.35
CA LEU A 334 16.81 3.16 7.29
C LEU A 334 15.39 2.86 7.80
N GLY A 335 15.23 2.43 9.05
CA GLY A 335 13.93 2.13 9.66
C GLY A 335 13.08 3.37 9.98
N ARG A 336 13.67 4.60 9.95
CA ARG A 336 12.90 5.84 10.08
C ARG A 336 11.94 6.00 8.90
N ALA A 337 10.82 6.67 9.12
CA ALA A 337 9.85 6.96 8.06
C ALA A 337 10.46 7.73 6.88
N GLY A 338 11.46 8.59 7.15
CA GLY A 338 12.28 9.21 6.12
C GLY A 338 12.19 10.74 6.08
N ALA A 339 12.84 11.32 5.08
CA ALA A 339 12.77 12.75 4.80
C ALA A 339 11.54 13.05 3.92
N PRO A 340 10.93 14.25 4.04
CA PRO A 340 9.83 14.66 3.17
C PRO A 340 10.17 14.50 1.69
N ALA A 341 9.26 13.93 0.93
CA ALA A 341 9.40 13.83 -0.51
C ALA A 341 9.38 15.23 -1.16
N LEU A 342 9.91 15.34 -2.35
CA LEU A 342 9.92 16.63 -3.06
C LEU A 342 8.47 17.14 -3.26
N GLY A 343 8.22 18.40 -2.85
CA GLY A 343 6.90 19.01 -2.90
C GLY A 343 6.00 18.67 -1.70
N VAL A 344 6.50 17.95 -0.71
CA VAL A 344 5.79 17.62 0.53
C VAL A 344 6.38 18.40 1.71
N ARG A 345 5.53 18.97 2.54
CA ARG A 345 5.90 19.58 3.82
C ARG A 345 5.37 18.71 4.94
N VAL A 346 6.18 18.53 5.97
CA VAL A 346 5.84 17.76 7.17
C VAL A 346 6.14 18.61 8.39
N THR A 347 5.25 18.58 9.36
CA THR A 347 5.47 19.17 10.68
C THR A 347 4.85 18.28 11.75
N ILE A 348 5.19 18.53 12.99
CA ILE A 348 4.59 17.88 14.17
C ILE A 348 3.83 18.97 14.92
N ASP A 349 2.57 18.70 15.27
CA ASP A 349 1.78 19.63 16.09
C ASP A 349 2.16 19.56 17.58
N THR A 350 1.49 20.38 18.40
CA THR A 350 1.72 20.44 19.86
C THR A 350 1.37 19.13 20.57
N ASP A 351 0.51 18.30 19.98
CA ASP A 351 0.05 17.03 20.53
C ASP A 351 0.85 15.84 19.98
N GLY A 352 1.91 16.11 19.22
CA GLY A 352 2.78 15.10 18.62
C GLY A 352 2.22 14.45 17.35
N GLU A 353 1.16 15.01 16.73
CA GLU A 353 0.60 14.50 15.48
C GLU A 353 1.43 14.95 14.28
N VAL A 354 1.60 14.02 13.34
CA VAL A 354 2.21 14.28 12.05
C VAL A 354 1.21 15.01 11.16
N LEU A 355 1.56 16.20 10.72
CA LEU A 355 0.80 16.98 9.76
C LEU A 355 1.54 17.05 8.43
N THR A 356 0.80 16.98 7.31
CA THR A 356 1.40 17.11 5.98
C THR A 356 0.65 18.08 5.09
N GLN A 357 1.40 18.81 4.27
CA GLN A 357 0.86 19.72 3.24
C GLN A 357 1.52 19.40 1.92
N SER A 358 0.72 19.00 0.92
CA SER A 358 1.21 18.59 -0.39
C SER A 358 0.10 18.61 -1.43
N ASN A 359 0.48 18.74 -2.70
CA ASN A 359 -0.41 18.46 -3.83
C ASN A 359 -0.68 16.94 -4.04
N HIS A 360 -0.07 16.08 -3.22
CA HIS A 360 -0.40 14.66 -3.15
C HIS A 360 -1.61 14.37 -2.26
N ASN A 361 -1.96 15.29 -1.35
CA ASN A 361 -3.04 15.08 -0.39
C ASN A 361 -4.40 15.02 -1.10
N LEU A 362 -5.30 14.23 -0.54
CA LEU A 362 -6.67 14.02 -1.03
C LEU A 362 -7.40 15.34 -1.26
N ASP A 363 -8.32 15.32 -2.21
CA ASP A 363 -9.30 16.39 -2.40
C ASP A 363 -10.31 16.41 -1.25
N GLY A 364 -10.77 15.21 -0.83
CA GLY A 364 -11.67 15.03 0.29
C GLY A 364 -12.13 13.58 0.43
N TYR A 365 -13.01 13.35 1.39
CA TYR A 365 -13.73 12.09 1.51
C TYR A 365 -15.06 12.15 0.74
N TRP A 366 -15.32 11.16 -0.09
CA TRP A 366 -16.52 11.06 -0.89
C TRP A 366 -17.79 11.12 -0.02
N GLU A 367 -18.68 12.07 -0.33
CA GLU A 367 -19.93 12.33 0.39
C GLU A 367 -19.77 12.52 1.92
N ASN A 368 -18.58 13.00 2.37
CA ASN A 368 -18.30 13.22 3.79
C ASN A 368 -17.55 14.54 4.02
N PRO A 369 -18.25 15.71 3.82
CA PRO A 369 -17.62 17.02 3.95
C PRO A 369 -17.18 17.35 5.38
N ASP A 370 -17.88 16.89 6.40
CA ASP A 370 -17.53 17.14 7.81
C ASP A 370 -16.20 16.48 8.18
N GLU A 371 -16.00 15.23 7.77
CA GLU A 371 -14.74 14.54 7.99
C GLU A 371 -13.61 15.14 7.16
N THR A 372 -13.91 15.59 5.94
CA THR A 372 -12.95 16.31 5.09
C THR A 372 -12.46 17.57 5.78
N ALA A 373 -13.39 18.40 6.28
CA ALA A 373 -13.04 19.62 7.00
C ALA A 373 -12.22 19.35 8.26
N ARG A 374 -12.55 18.27 9.00
CA ARG A 374 -11.84 17.87 10.22
C ARG A 374 -10.39 17.52 9.97
N VAL A 375 -10.10 16.80 8.87
CA VAL A 375 -8.72 16.32 8.58
C VAL A 375 -7.89 17.36 7.80
N GLN A 376 -8.51 18.42 7.28
CA GLN A 376 -7.84 19.48 6.50
C GLN A 376 -7.78 20.82 7.24
N GLU A 377 -7.80 20.79 8.57
CA GLU A 377 -7.78 21.99 9.38
C GLU A 377 -6.50 22.82 9.19
N GLY A 378 -6.62 24.14 9.12
CA GLY A 378 -5.48 25.03 8.98
C GLY A 378 -4.65 24.88 7.70
N ASN A 379 -5.22 24.28 6.64
CA ASN A 379 -4.52 23.95 5.40
C ASN A 379 -3.41 22.90 5.58
N TRP A 380 -3.55 22.08 6.62
CA TRP A 380 -2.73 20.89 6.87
C TRP A 380 -3.62 19.66 6.90
N PHE A 381 -3.10 18.57 6.36
CA PHE A 381 -3.75 17.28 6.50
C PHE A 381 -3.28 16.61 7.81
N HIS A 382 -4.24 16.31 8.68
CA HIS A 382 -4.06 15.61 9.95
C HIS A 382 -4.03 14.11 9.72
N THR A 383 -2.87 13.49 9.92
CA THR A 383 -2.67 12.08 9.57
C THR A 383 -3.26 11.09 10.59
N GLY A 384 -3.45 11.53 11.83
CA GLY A 384 -3.80 10.67 12.95
C GLY A 384 -2.64 9.81 13.47
N ASP A 385 -1.45 9.96 12.88
CA ASP A 385 -0.24 9.24 13.29
C ASP A 385 0.62 10.16 14.18
N GLY A 386 1.16 9.62 15.28
CA GLY A 386 2.13 10.31 16.13
C GLY A 386 3.54 10.12 15.62
N GLY A 387 4.40 11.11 15.83
CA GLY A 387 5.78 11.01 15.38
C GLY A 387 6.70 12.10 15.94
N THR A 388 7.98 11.99 15.58
CA THR A 388 9.00 13.00 15.86
C THR A 388 9.71 13.36 14.57
N PHE A 389 10.15 14.63 14.48
CA PHE A 389 10.87 15.13 13.32
C PHE A 389 12.22 15.68 13.77
N THR A 390 13.30 14.96 13.48
CA THR A 390 14.66 15.28 13.94
C THR A 390 15.64 15.18 12.78
N ASP A 391 16.49 16.18 12.63
CA ASP A 391 17.55 16.26 11.58
C ASP A 391 16.99 16.07 10.15
N GLY A 392 15.77 16.54 9.91
CA GLY A 392 15.10 16.44 8.62
C GLY A 392 14.46 15.06 8.35
N TYR A 393 14.39 14.18 9.33
CA TYR A 393 13.78 12.85 9.23
C TYR A 393 12.59 12.69 10.16
N LEU A 394 11.51 12.16 9.61
CA LEU A 394 10.34 11.71 10.36
C LEU A 394 10.59 10.29 10.90
N THR A 395 10.24 10.12 12.17
CA THR A 395 10.10 8.80 12.80
C THR A 395 8.67 8.68 13.31
N ILE A 396 7.95 7.64 12.88
CA ILE A 396 6.60 7.36 13.37
C ILE A 396 6.72 6.64 14.71
N ALA A 397 6.04 7.19 15.71
CA ALA A 397 6.00 6.58 17.04
C ALA A 397 4.88 5.55 17.14
N ASP A 398 3.65 5.97 16.87
CA ASP A 398 2.45 5.11 16.84
C ASP A 398 1.27 5.91 16.27
N ARG A 399 0.15 5.24 15.99
CA ARG A 399 -1.12 5.97 15.86
C ARG A 399 -1.51 6.49 17.24
N LYS A 400 -2.05 7.70 17.33
CA LYS A 400 -2.51 8.28 18.62
C LYS A 400 -3.37 7.28 19.42
N LYS A 401 -4.19 6.49 18.74
CA LYS A 401 -5.06 5.44 19.34
C LYS A 401 -4.34 4.14 19.72
N ASP A 402 -3.11 3.92 19.27
CA ASP A 402 -2.34 2.69 19.52
C ASP A 402 -1.24 2.91 20.57
N VAL A 403 -0.97 4.16 20.95
CA VAL A 403 -0.09 4.52 22.08
C VAL A 403 -0.64 3.89 23.36
N ILE A 404 0.20 3.16 24.08
CA ILE A 404 -0.16 2.48 25.33
C ILE A 404 0.09 3.44 26.50
N ILE A 405 -0.95 3.74 27.28
CA ILE A 405 -0.83 4.62 28.45
C ILE A 405 -0.72 3.77 29.71
N THR A 406 0.51 3.52 30.16
CA THR A 406 0.79 2.68 31.32
C THR A 406 1.40 3.48 32.48
N GLY A 407 0.72 3.51 33.62
CA GLY A 407 1.19 4.28 34.79
C GLY A 407 1.30 5.80 34.57
N GLY A 408 0.58 6.33 33.59
CA GLY A 408 0.65 7.76 33.21
C GLY A 408 1.74 8.07 32.17
N GLU A 409 2.51 7.08 31.74
CA GLU A 409 3.57 7.22 30.73
C GLU A 409 3.10 6.67 29.39
N ASN A 410 3.48 7.36 28.32
CA ASN A 410 3.22 6.90 26.95
C ASN A 410 4.29 5.91 26.51
N VAL A 411 3.85 4.73 26.07
CA VAL A 411 4.71 3.68 25.53
C VAL A 411 4.38 3.43 24.07
N SER A 412 5.39 3.58 23.20
CA SER A 412 5.24 3.21 21.81
C SER A 412 5.26 1.71 21.65
N SER A 413 4.19 1.16 21.07
CA SER A 413 4.11 -0.25 20.77
C SER A 413 5.16 -0.68 19.75
N ILE A 414 5.52 0.20 18.81
CA ILE A 414 6.52 -0.03 17.77
C ILE A 414 7.93 -0.20 18.39
N GLU A 415 8.28 0.63 19.37
CA GLU A 415 9.58 0.55 20.05
C GLU A 415 9.75 -0.80 20.78
N VAL A 416 8.67 -1.28 21.40
CA VAL A 416 8.65 -2.56 22.11
C VAL A 416 8.67 -3.73 21.12
N GLU A 417 7.94 -3.61 20.00
CA GLU A 417 7.96 -4.60 18.92
C GLU A 417 9.34 -4.74 18.31
N ASP A 418 10.05 -3.65 18.06
CA ASP A 418 11.43 -3.68 17.51
C ASP A 418 12.38 -4.39 18.47
N ALA A 419 12.33 -4.07 19.77
CA ALA A 419 13.14 -4.73 20.78
C ALA A 419 12.85 -6.23 20.83
N LEU A 420 11.59 -6.67 20.79
CA LEU A 420 11.22 -8.08 20.80
C LEU A 420 11.60 -8.79 19.50
N ASN A 421 11.46 -8.15 18.37
CA ASN A 421 11.86 -8.71 17.05
C ASN A 421 13.38 -8.94 16.95
N SER A 422 14.19 -8.27 17.77
CA SER A 422 15.63 -8.54 17.82
C SER A 422 15.98 -9.90 18.43
N HIS A 423 15.06 -10.53 19.17
CA HIS A 423 15.25 -11.87 19.72
C HIS A 423 15.19 -12.94 18.61
N PRO A 424 16.15 -13.90 18.55
CA PRO A 424 16.23 -14.90 17.50
C PRO A 424 14.96 -15.74 17.30
N ALA A 425 14.31 -16.14 18.38
CA ALA A 425 13.11 -17.00 18.35
C ALA A 425 11.82 -16.23 17.96
N VAL A 426 11.84 -14.90 17.89
CA VAL A 426 10.67 -14.11 17.51
C VAL A 426 10.60 -13.99 15.98
N ARG A 427 9.56 -14.56 15.40
CA ARG A 427 9.23 -14.42 13.98
C ARG A 427 8.38 -13.16 13.72
N GLU A 428 7.36 -12.96 14.54
CA GLU A 428 6.45 -11.82 14.46
C GLU A 428 5.99 -11.43 15.87
N VAL A 429 5.71 -10.14 16.06
CA VAL A 429 5.16 -9.64 17.32
C VAL A 429 4.23 -8.46 17.07
N ALA A 430 3.18 -8.39 17.89
CA ALA A 430 2.33 -7.21 18.04
C ALA A 430 2.26 -6.83 19.50
N VAL A 431 2.42 -5.54 19.79
CA VAL A 431 2.31 -5.04 21.17
C VAL A 431 1.07 -4.17 21.31
N ILE A 432 0.28 -4.43 22.33
CA ILE A 432 -0.99 -3.75 22.62
C ILE A 432 -1.08 -3.37 24.10
N GLY A 433 -1.89 -2.34 24.37
CA GLY A 433 -2.36 -2.04 25.73
C GLY A 433 -3.61 -2.85 26.05
N ILE A 434 -3.62 -3.55 27.17
CA ILE A 434 -4.82 -4.20 27.71
C ILE A 434 -5.23 -3.54 29.03
N PRO A 435 -6.52 -3.54 29.43
CA PRO A 435 -6.98 -2.92 30.66
C PRO A 435 -6.27 -3.48 31.91
N ASP A 436 -5.84 -2.58 32.79
CA ASP A 436 -5.25 -2.95 34.08
C ASP A 436 -5.65 -1.95 35.16
N GLU A 437 -6.13 -2.44 36.32
CA GLU A 437 -6.63 -1.60 37.41
C GLU A 437 -5.55 -0.70 38.03
N LYS A 438 -4.30 -1.15 38.04
CA LYS A 438 -3.17 -0.44 38.63
C LYS A 438 -2.49 0.51 37.68
N TRP A 439 -2.30 0.10 36.41
CA TRP A 439 -1.50 0.81 35.45
C TRP A 439 -2.31 1.59 34.42
N GLY A 440 -3.66 1.43 34.41
CA GLY A 440 -4.55 1.90 33.36
C GLY A 440 -4.50 0.96 32.17
N GLU A 441 -3.34 0.86 31.52
CA GLU A 441 -3.07 -0.13 30.49
C GLU A 441 -1.81 -0.93 30.82
N LEU A 442 -1.83 -2.22 30.52
CA LEU A 442 -0.70 -3.12 30.64
C LEU A 442 -0.08 -3.38 29.28
N VAL A 443 1.22 -3.12 29.15
CA VAL A 443 1.96 -3.46 27.93
C VAL A 443 1.98 -4.97 27.76
N THR A 444 1.35 -5.45 26.67
CA THR A 444 1.19 -6.88 26.38
C THR A 444 1.73 -7.20 25.00
N ALA A 445 2.62 -8.18 24.93
CA ALA A 445 3.18 -8.68 23.68
C ALA A 445 2.47 -9.95 23.22
N LEU A 446 2.08 -9.99 21.95
CA LEU A 446 1.47 -11.15 21.27
C LEU A 446 2.50 -11.64 20.26
N VAL A 447 3.08 -12.81 20.48
CA VAL A 447 4.29 -13.27 19.81
C VAL A 447 4.02 -14.52 18.98
N VAL A 448 4.51 -14.54 17.76
CA VAL A 448 4.63 -15.73 16.92
C VAL A 448 6.10 -16.10 16.86
N THR A 449 6.44 -17.33 17.26
CA THR A 449 7.82 -17.84 17.23
C THR A 449 8.13 -18.49 15.88
N ASP A 450 9.40 -18.71 15.61
CA ASP A 450 9.89 -19.45 14.45
C ASP A 450 9.87 -20.99 14.67
N GLY A 451 9.28 -21.45 15.77
CA GLY A 451 9.29 -22.85 16.21
C GLY A 451 10.33 -23.16 17.29
N THR A 452 11.22 -22.20 17.59
CA THR A 452 12.15 -22.31 18.71
C THR A 452 11.41 -22.12 20.04
N GLU A 453 11.64 -22.98 20.99
CA GLU A 453 11.12 -22.82 22.35
C GLU A 453 11.72 -21.58 23.01
N VAL A 454 10.86 -20.70 23.49
CA VAL A 454 11.20 -19.50 24.25
C VAL A 454 10.09 -19.20 25.25
N THR A 455 10.46 -18.76 26.45
CA THR A 455 9.53 -18.41 27.51
C THR A 455 9.18 -16.92 27.51
N ALA A 456 8.05 -16.57 28.11
CA ALA A 456 7.64 -15.18 28.33
C ALA A 456 8.71 -14.40 29.12
N ASP A 457 9.28 -15.01 30.15
CA ASP A 457 10.31 -14.38 31.00
C ASP A 457 11.60 -14.11 30.27
N GLU A 458 12.01 -14.97 29.34
CA GLU A 458 13.19 -14.75 28.48
C GLU A 458 12.97 -13.54 27.56
N LEU A 459 11.80 -13.44 26.92
CA LEU A 459 11.45 -12.30 26.05
C LEU A 459 11.35 -10.99 26.83
N ILE A 460 10.75 -11.00 28.04
CA ILE A 460 10.70 -9.84 28.92
C ILE A 460 12.12 -9.43 29.37
N THR A 461 12.94 -10.40 29.71
CA THR A 461 14.33 -10.17 30.10
C THR A 461 15.15 -9.59 28.96
N HIS A 462 14.99 -10.13 27.76
CA HIS A 462 15.60 -9.58 26.54
C HIS A 462 15.16 -8.12 26.30
N CYS A 463 13.86 -7.85 26.39
CA CYS A 463 13.34 -6.49 26.23
C CYS A 463 13.94 -5.49 27.24
N ARG A 464 14.16 -5.91 28.49
CA ARG A 464 14.79 -5.08 29.54
C ARG A 464 16.25 -4.73 29.28
N GLN A 465 16.93 -5.44 28.40
CA GLN A 465 18.30 -5.11 28.01
C GLN A 465 18.34 -3.91 27.04
N HIS A 466 17.21 -3.65 26.37
CA HIS A 466 17.10 -2.64 25.32
C HIS A 466 16.24 -1.44 25.72
N LEU A 467 15.27 -1.63 26.62
CA LEU A 467 14.28 -0.62 26.98
C LEU A 467 14.18 -0.38 28.48
N ALA A 468 13.70 0.81 28.84
CA ALA A 468 13.34 1.12 30.23
C ALA A 468 12.25 0.18 30.76
N GLY A 469 12.33 -0.20 32.03
CA GLY A 469 11.50 -1.24 32.62
C GLY A 469 9.97 -1.00 32.55
N TYR A 470 9.53 0.26 32.49
CA TYR A 470 8.10 0.59 32.33
C TYR A 470 7.57 0.33 30.93
N LYS A 471 8.45 0.40 29.93
CA LYS A 471 8.13 0.10 28.52
C LYS A 471 8.04 -1.41 28.25
N CYS A 472 8.73 -2.23 29.02
CA CYS A 472 8.79 -3.67 28.80
C CYS A 472 7.44 -4.34 29.03
N PRO A 473 7.10 -5.36 28.22
CA PRO A 473 5.88 -6.12 28.41
C PRO A 473 5.79 -6.69 29.82
N LYS A 474 4.59 -6.69 30.39
CA LYS A 474 4.27 -7.37 31.64
C LYS A 474 3.55 -8.69 31.40
N ARG A 475 3.08 -8.88 30.18
CA ARG A 475 2.42 -10.10 29.72
C ARG A 475 2.90 -10.43 28.32
N VAL A 476 3.15 -11.71 28.07
CA VAL A 476 3.46 -12.25 26.74
C VAL A 476 2.50 -13.39 26.47
N GLU A 477 1.86 -13.40 25.32
CA GLU A 477 1.03 -14.48 24.82
C GLU A 477 1.61 -14.99 23.50
N PHE A 478 1.60 -16.31 23.33
CA PHE A 478 2.06 -16.95 22.10
C PHE A 478 0.88 -17.28 21.21
N LEU A 479 0.98 -16.91 19.93
CA LEU A 479 -0.04 -17.13 18.92
C LEU A 479 0.54 -17.92 17.76
N GLU A 480 -0.31 -18.62 17.01
CA GLU A 480 0.08 -19.30 15.78
C GLU A 480 0.27 -18.27 14.64
N GLU A 481 -0.60 -17.24 14.58
CA GLU A 481 -0.56 -16.17 13.60
C GLU A 481 -1.11 -14.86 14.14
N LEU A 482 -0.72 -13.74 13.53
CA LEU A 482 -1.28 -12.42 13.82
C LEU A 482 -2.31 -12.01 12.76
N PRO A 483 -3.50 -11.46 13.16
CA PRO A 483 -4.51 -11.00 12.22
C PRO A 483 -3.99 -9.84 11.39
N ARG A 484 -4.17 -9.92 10.07
CA ARG A 484 -3.66 -8.92 9.13
C ARG A 484 -4.75 -8.35 8.25
N THR A 485 -4.53 -7.13 7.78
CA THR A 485 -5.29 -6.54 6.70
C THR A 485 -4.92 -7.20 5.36
N ALA A 486 -5.70 -6.92 4.31
CA ALA A 486 -5.38 -7.32 2.94
C ALA A 486 -3.99 -6.87 2.45
N THR A 487 -3.47 -5.80 3.02
CA THR A 487 -2.15 -5.24 2.71
C THR A 487 -1.03 -5.77 3.61
N GLY A 488 -1.33 -6.75 4.48
CA GLY A 488 -0.36 -7.35 5.39
C GLY A 488 -0.12 -6.59 6.70
N LYS A 489 -0.83 -5.47 6.96
CA LYS A 489 -0.75 -4.74 8.24
C LYS A 489 -1.40 -5.53 9.36
N ILE A 490 -0.76 -5.60 10.52
CA ILE A 490 -1.34 -6.23 11.72
C ILE A 490 -2.56 -5.42 12.18
N GLN A 491 -3.66 -6.13 12.45
CA GLN A 491 -4.92 -5.55 12.93
C GLN A 491 -4.95 -5.52 14.46
N LYS A 492 -4.16 -4.61 15.08
CA LYS A 492 -4.06 -4.49 16.55
C LYS A 492 -5.43 -4.34 17.23
N PHE A 493 -6.41 -3.71 16.58
CA PHE A 493 -7.76 -3.58 17.14
C PHE A 493 -8.43 -4.93 17.37
N LYS A 494 -8.23 -5.91 16.47
CA LYS A 494 -8.77 -7.28 16.67
C LYS A 494 -8.08 -8.00 17.82
N LEU A 495 -6.78 -7.73 18.00
CA LEU A 495 -6.01 -8.29 19.11
C LEU A 495 -6.42 -7.68 20.45
N ARG A 496 -6.81 -6.40 20.48
CA ARG A 496 -7.28 -5.71 21.68
C ARG A 496 -8.72 -6.05 22.05
N GLN A 497 -9.58 -6.25 21.08
CA GLN A 497 -11.01 -6.41 21.27
C GLN A 497 -11.38 -7.41 22.38
N PRO A 498 -10.82 -8.64 22.46
CA PRO A 498 -11.18 -9.60 23.50
C PRO A 498 -10.90 -9.12 24.93
N PHE A 499 -9.92 -8.24 25.11
CA PHE A 499 -9.53 -7.74 26.43
C PHE A 499 -10.36 -6.52 26.89
N TRP A 500 -10.95 -5.80 25.92
CA TRP A 500 -11.74 -4.60 26.16
C TRP A 500 -13.26 -4.85 26.15
N GLU A 501 -13.71 -6.05 25.77
CA GLU A 501 -15.13 -6.43 25.82
C GLU A 501 -15.64 -6.39 27.25
N GLY A 502 -16.70 -5.59 27.49
CA GLY A 502 -17.33 -5.43 28.82
C GLY A 502 -16.71 -4.32 29.69
N GLN A 503 -15.68 -3.66 29.28
CA GLN A 503 -15.10 -2.51 29.97
C GLN A 503 -15.61 -1.22 29.34
N GLY A 504 -16.34 -0.38 30.09
CA GLY A 504 -17.02 0.84 29.61
C GLY A 504 -16.11 2.00 29.16
N ARG A 505 -14.87 1.75 28.78
CA ARG A 505 -13.96 2.67 28.13
C ARG A 505 -13.65 2.15 26.73
N GLN A 506 -14.12 2.87 25.71
CA GLN A 506 -13.47 2.83 24.40
C GLN A 506 -12.12 3.54 24.57
N VAL A 507 -11.05 2.86 24.17
CA VAL A 507 -9.75 3.49 23.94
C VAL A 507 -9.96 4.58 22.88
N ASN A 508 -9.49 5.78 23.15
CA ASN A 508 -9.64 7.00 22.37
C ASN A 508 -9.39 6.81 20.87
#